data_3392aab0249280fcf7eb99059883ec2b
#
_entry.id   3392aab0249280fcf7eb99059883ec2b
#
_cell.length_a   1.000
_cell.length_b   1.000
_cell.length_c   1.000
_cell.angle_alpha   90.00
_cell.angle_beta   90.00
_cell.angle_gamma   90.00
#
_symmetry.space_group_name_H-M   'P 1'
#
loop_
_entity.id
_entity.type
_entity.pdbx_description
1 polymer ?
#
loop_
_entity_poly.entity_id
_entity_poly.type
_entity_poly.pdbx_seq_one_letter_code
_entity_poly.pdbx_strand_id
1 'polypeptide(L)'
;MVKLSVLETHSCRSSYKRLQYLFQEPPHSTKKTLQRVLACDGFNIKLLHDSNGRITNVQNGAYLERQFMSNLRKAHNPKRKYQAQTLIISFSEDEFDTSDLNLQAKQALMLVKHFIHQHFADAQSVVAIQADGEGGKLHAHVVFNTIKQNGRTISTNRFNIHKLRTNFDHEMTDNYQRVTGHNWTNPIHKQQERQDANNLTTRSEWQNSLKKIINQVKNEVTSLKDFIQQLGEQG
;
A
#
# COMPACT_ATOMS: atom_id res chain seq x y z
N MET A 1 11.22 10.37 13.16
CA MET A 1 11.40 9.23 12.23
C MET A 1 10.41 9.46 11.09
N VAL A 2 10.89 9.82 9.89
CA VAL A 2 10.02 10.01 8.71
C VAL A 2 9.48 8.65 8.33
N LYS A 3 8.15 8.44 8.45
CA LYS A 3 7.52 7.21 7.99
C LYS A 3 7.22 7.37 6.50
N LEU A 4 7.81 6.52 5.70
CA LEU A 4 7.53 6.33 4.28
C LEU A 4 6.08 5.93 4.07
N SER A 5 5.53 6.24 2.89
CA SER A 5 4.32 5.55 2.41
C SER A 5 4.55 4.06 2.50
N VAL A 6 3.70 3.37 3.24
CA VAL A 6 3.85 1.94 3.45
C VAL A 6 2.90 1.22 2.51
N LEU A 7 3.45 0.36 1.65
CA LEU A 7 2.66 -0.55 0.85
C LEU A 7 2.70 -1.95 1.45
N GLU A 8 1.52 -2.54 1.59
CA GLU A 8 1.34 -3.91 2.08
C GLU A 8 0.41 -4.70 1.17
N THR A 9 0.65 -6.00 1.02
CA THR A 9 -0.22 -6.88 0.23
C THR A 9 -0.61 -8.10 1.02
N HIS A 10 -1.89 -8.49 0.92
CA HIS A 10 -2.42 -9.67 1.62
C HIS A 10 -3.34 -10.47 0.72
N SER A 11 -3.19 -11.81 0.75
CA SER A 11 -4.09 -12.73 0.08
C SER A 11 -5.28 -13.06 0.98
N CYS A 12 -6.50 -12.91 0.49
CA CYS A 12 -7.73 -13.11 1.25
C CYS A 12 -8.49 -14.35 0.77
N ARG A 13 -8.85 -15.24 1.72
CA ARG A 13 -9.63 -16.45 1.42
C ARG A 13 -11.07 -16.14 1.05
N SER A 14 -11.65 -15.05 1.58
CA SER A 14 -13.03 -14.65 1.35
C SER A 14 -13.07 -13.21 0.83
N SER A 15 -13.52 -13.04 -0.40
CA SER A 15 -13.81 -11.72 -0.99
C SER A 15 -14.96 -11.04 -0.24
N TYR A 16 -15.99 -11.79 0.16
CA TYR A 16 -17.13 -11.29 0.92
C TYR A 16 -16.67 -10.61 2.22
N LYS A 17 -15.97 -11.35 3.10
CA LYS A 17 -15.49 -10.79 4.37
C LYS A 17 -14.63 -9.54 4.18
N ARG A 18 -13.81 -9.51 3.13
CA ARG A 18 -12.94 -8.36 2.89
C ARG A 18 -13.71 -7.13 2.40
N LEU A 19 -14.71 -7.31 1.54
CA LEU A 19 -15.57 -6.22 1.06
C LEU A 19 -16.50 -5.71 2.16
N GLN A 20 -17.03 -6.59 3.01
CA GLN A 20 -17.78 -6.22 4.21
C GLN A 20 -16.93 -5.38 5.17
N TYR A 21 -15.75 -5.87 5.50
CA TYR A 21 -14.77 -5.14 6.31
C TYR A 21 -14.51 -3.73 5.77
N LEU A 22 -14.34 -3.60 4.46
CA LEU A 22 -13.98 -2.33 3.84
C LEU A 22 -15.08 -1.28 3.95
N PHE A 23 -16.35 -1.67 3.75
CA PHE A 23 -17.45 -0.73 3.56
C PHE A 23 -18.51 -0.74 4.66
N GLN A 24 -18.62 -1.79 5.47
CA GLN A 24 -19.75 -1.97 6.39
C GLN A 24 -19.34 -2.03 7.86
N GLU A 25 -18.06 -2.26 8.16
CA GLU A 25 -17.62 -2.16 9.55
C GLU A 25 -17.51 -0.69 9.99
N PRO A 26 -17.75 -0.42 11.28
CA PRO A 26 -17.57 0.93 11.82
C PRO A 26 -16.11 1.38 11.73
N PRO A 27 -15.84 2.69 11.75
CA PRO A 27 -14.48 3.22 11.82
C PRO A 27 -13.72 2.68 13.03
N HIS A 28 -12.44 2.34 12.87
CA HIS A 28 -11.60 1.90 13.98
C HIS A 28 -11.30 3.04 14.97
N SER A 29 -11.29 4.28 14.50
CA SER A 29 -11.13 5.47 15.32
C SER A 29 -12.04 6.58 14.78
N THR A 30 -12.70 7.29 15.68
CA THR A 30 -13.56 8.43 15.35
C THR A 30 -12.90 9.78 15.63
N LYS A 31 -11.59 9.79 15.91
CA LYS A 31 -10.85 11.02 16.29
C LYS A 31 -10.88 12.09 15.20
N LYS A 32 -10.81 11.70 13.92
CA LYS A 32 -10.79 12.63 12.78
C LYS A 32 -12.06 12.59 11.93
N THR A 33 -12.74 11.45 11.86
CA THR A 33 -13.93 11.29 11.03
C THR A 33 -14.86 10.23 11.60
N LEU A 34 -16.17 10.45 11.42
CA LEU A 34 -17.22 9.45 11.70
C LEU A 34 -17.48 8.55 10.48
N GLN A 35 -16.97 8.92 9.31
CA GLN A 35 -17.12 8.14 8.09
C GLN A 35 -15.95 7.19 7.93
N ARG A 36 -16.25 5.90 7.69
CA ARG A 36 -15.23 4.92 7.42
C ARG A 36 -14.56 5.14 6.06
N VAL A 37 -15.36 5.37 5.02
CA VAL A 37 -14.88 5.58 3.66
C VAL A 37 -15.09 7.05 3.27
N LEU A 38 -14.02 7.75 2.96
CA LEU A 38 -14.03 9.16 2.58
C LEU A 38 -14.17 9.36 1.07
N ALA A 39 -13.61 8.44 0.29
CA ALA A 39 -13.73 8.41 -1.16
C ALA A 39 -13.58 6.96 -1.65
N CYS A 40 -14.29 6.58 -2.71
CA CYS A 40 -14.13 5.25 -3.31
C CYS A 40 -14.33 5.28 -4.82
N ASP A 41 -13.80 4.26 -5.48
CA ASP A 41 -14.01 3.99 -6.90
C ASP A 41 -13.77 2.51 -7.21
N GLY A 42 -14.01 2.09 -8.47
CA GLY A 42 -13.82 0.72 -8.88
C GLY A 42 -13.44 0.57 -10.35
N PHE A 43 -12.76 -0.54 -10.67
CA PHE A 43 -12.40 -0.93 -12.03
C PHE A 43 -13.06 -2.26 -12.39
N ASN A 44 -13.69 -2.32 -13.55
CA ASN A 44 -14.41 -3.50 -14.02
C ASN A 44 -15.49 -4.00 -13.02
N ILE A 45 -16.06 -3.10 -12.25
CA ILE A 45 -17.12 -3.37 -11.25
C ILE A 45 -18.08 -2.18 -11.20
N LYS A 46 -19.35 -2.46 -10.95
CA LYS A 46 -20.38 -1.45 -10.78
C LYS A 46 -20.46 -1.05 -9.30
N LEU A 47 -20.42 0.24 -9.02
CA LEU A 47 -20.60 0.82 -7.69
C LEU A 47 -22.01 1.39 -7.55
N LEU A 48 -22.46 1.60 -6.32
CA LEU A 48 -23.70 2.32 -6.02
C LEU A 48 -23.48 3.82 -6.23
N HIS A 49 -24.52 4.48 -6.74
CA HIS A 49 -24.56 5.92 -6.97
C HIS A 49 -25.63 6.58 -6.13
N ASP A 50 -25.44 7.84 -5.82
CA ASP A 50 -26.45 8.68 -5.18
C ASP A 50 -27.52 9.13 -6.19
N SER A 51 -28.51 9.91 -5.74
CA SER A 51 -29.58 10.47 -6.56
C SER A 51 -29.08 11.40 -7.67
N ASN A 52 -27.86 11.91 -7.56
CA ASN A 52 -27.23 12.81 -8.55
C ASN A 52 -26.33 12.05 -9.52
N GLY A 53 -26.32 10.70 -9.48
CA GLY A 53 -25.50 9.87 -10.34
C GLY A 53 -24.01 9.83 -9.96
N ARG A 54 -23.63 10.32 -8.76
CA ARG A 54 -22.25 10.26 -8.27
C ARG A 54 -22.03 9.01 -7.44
N ILE A 55 -20.82 8.43 -7.52
CA ILE A 55 -20.47 7.29 -6.69
C ILE A 55 -20.61 7.67 -5.20
N THR A 56 -21.43 6.91 -4.48
CA THR A 56 -21.56 7.09 -3.03
C THR A 56 -20.43 6.41 -2.28
N ASN A 57 -19.97 7.01 -1.19
CA ASN A 57 -18.97 6.38 -0.31
C ASN A 57 -19.56 5.20 0.50
N VAL A 58 -20.88 5.09 0.56
CA VAL A 58 -21.59 3.98 1.19
C VAL A 58 -21.85 2.91 0.14
N GLN A 59 -21.06 1.85 0.14
CA GLN A 59 -21.17 0.72 -0.76
C GLN A 59 -21.69 -0.51 -0.02
N ASN A 60 -22.31 -1.42 -0.76
CA ASN A 60 -22.80 -2.69 -0.21
C ASN A 60 -21.82 -3.83 -0.56
N GLY A 61 -21.17 -4.40 0.48
CA GLY A 61 -20.18 -5.46 0.29
C GLY A 61 -20.76 -6.73 -0.35
N ALA A 62 -22.04 -7.08 -0.08
CA ALA A 62 -22.68 -8.22 -0.71
C ALA A 62 -23.00 -7.96 -2.20
N TYR A 63 -23.32 -6.71 -2.57
CA TYR A 63 -23.51 -6.31 -3.97
C TYR A 63 -22.20 -6.41 -4.76
N LEU A 64 -21.10 -5.94 -4.18
CA LEU A 64 -19.77 -6.01 -4.79
C LEU A 64 -19.28 -7.46 -4.87
N GLU A 65 -19.50 -8.25 -3.83
CA GLU A 65 -19.13 -9.66 -3.79
C GLU A 65 -19.83 -10.50 -4.88
N ARG A 66 -21.13 -10.28 -5.12
CA ARG A 66 -21.84 -10.96 -6.21
C ARG A 66 -21.16 -10.75 -7.56
N GLN A 67 -20.61 -9.56 -7.81
CA GLN A 67 -19.87 -9.26 -9.04
C GLN A 67 -18.50 -9.96 -9.04
N PHE A 68 -17.79 -10.00 -7.89
CA PHE A 68 -16.55 -10.79 -7.77
C PHE A 68 -16.81 -12.28 -8.02
N MET A 69 -17.87 -12.83 -7.44
CA MET A 69 -18.25 -14.25 -7.64
C MET A 69 -18.58 -14.58 -9.08
N SER A 70 -19.11 -13.63 -9.85
CA SER A 70 -19.33 -13.82 -11.31
C SER A 70 -18.04 -14.19 -12.06
N ASN A 71 -16.92 -13.58 -11.69
CA ASN A 71 -15.61 -13.91 -12.26
C ASN A 71 -14.96 -15.13 -11.58
N LEU A 72 -15.07 -15.25 -10.26
CA LEU A 72 -14.51 -16.37 -9.50
C LEU A 72 -15.07 -17.73 -9.99
N ARG A 73 -16.35 -17.79 -10.37
CA ARG A 73 -16.99 -19.00 -10.95
C ARG A 73 -16.41 -19.40 -12.30
N LYS A 74 -15.77 -18.48 -13.03
CA LYS A 74 -15.11 -18.76 -14.32
C LYS A 74 -13.68 -19.30 -14.13
N ALA A 75 -13.18 -19.39 -12.89
CA ALA A 75 -11.80 -19.81 -12.61
C ALA A 75 -11.56 -21.22 -13.14
N HIS A 76 -10.45 -21.41 -13.85
CA HIS A 76 -10.02 -22.73 -14.33
C HIS A 76 -9.68 -23.69 -13.18
N ASN A 77 -9.31 -23.17 -12.02
CA ASN A 77 -9.10 -23.95 -10.80
C ASN A 77 -10.21 -23.67 -9.78
N PRO A 78 -11.23 -24.52 -9.64
CA PRO A 78 -12.33 -24.33 -8.69
C PRO A 78 -11.91 -24.52 -7.23
N LYS A 79 -10.79 -25.21 -6.96
CA LYS A 79 -10.25 -25.45 -5.60
C LYS A 79 -9.36 -24.33 -5.11
N ARG A 80 -9.51 -23.16 -5.64
CA ARG A 80 -8.70 -21.98 -5.34
C ARG A 80 -8.84 -21.54 -3.88
N LYS A 81 -7.70 -21.38 -3.18
CA LYS A 81 -7.65 -21.02 -1.76
C LYS A 81 -7.98 -19.54 -1.51
N TYR A 82 -7.55 -18.65 -2.43
CA TYR A 82 -7.69 -17.21 -2.27
C TYR A 82 -8.63 -16.62 -3.32
N GLN A 83 -9.62 -15.85 -2.87
CA GLN A 83 -10.63 -15.20 -3.70
C GLN A 83 -10.28 -13.77 -4.03
N ALA A 84 -9.60 -13.08 -3.11
CA ALA A 84 -9.18 -11.70 -3.30
C ALA A 84 -7.72 -11.49 -2.92
N GLN A 85 -7.13 -10.43 -3.47
CA GLN A 85 -5.83 -9.88 -3.07
C GLN A 85 -6.06 -8.43 -2.65
N THR A 86 -5.43 -7.99 -1.57
CA THR A 86 -5.48 -6.60 -1.14
C THR A 86 -4.13 -5.93 -1.30
N LEU A 87 -4.18 -4.64 -1.61
CA LEU A 87 -3.08 -3.71 -1.52
C LEU A 87 -3.50 -2.60 -0.58
N ILE A 88 -2.67 -2.29 0.41
CA ILE A 88 -2.84 -1.17 1.33
C ILE A 88 -1.73 -0.17 1.01
N ILE A 89 -2.08 1.09 0.84
CA ILE A 89 -1.16 2.20 0.62
C ILE A 89 -1.42 3.21 1.73
N SER A 90 -0.50 3.34 2.68
CA SER A 90 -0.59 4.32 3.77
C SER A 90 0.25 5.53 3.42
N PHE A 91 -0.38 6.70 3.36
CA PHE A 91 0.29 7.97 3.08
C PHE A 91 0.93 8.56 4.34
N SER A 92 2.02 9.28 4.16
CA SER A 92 2.66 10.01 5.25
C SER A 92 1.96 11.36 5.50
N GLU A 93 2.20 11.98 6.65
CA GLU A 93 1.72 13.33 6.95
C GLU A 93 2.40 14.40 6.08
N ASP A 94 3.60 14.13 5.56
CA ASP A 94 4.28 14.99 4.60
C ASP A 94 3.59 14.97 3.22
N GLU A 95 2.86 13.89 2.90
CA GLU A 95 2.10 13.75 1.66
C GLU A 95 0.68 14.30 1.82
N PHE A 96 0.00 13.93 2.89
CA PHE A 96 -1.34 14.40 3.22
C PHE A 96 -1.42 14.68 4.73
N ASP A 97 -1.43 15.95 5.10
CA ASP A 97 -1.47 16.42 6.50
C ASP A 97 -2.86 16.29 7.16
N THR A 98 -3.84 15.88 6.38
CA THR A 98 -5.24 15.69 6.80
C THR A 98 -5.94 16.99 7.28
N SER A 99 -5.45 18.15 6.88
CA SER A 99 -6.06 19.45 7.18
C SER A 99 -7.40 19.65 6.46
N ASP A 100 -7.50 19.23 5.18
CA ASP A 100 -8.77 19.11 4.43
C ASP A 100 -8.97 17.63 4.01
N LEU A 101 -9.57 16.88 4.92
CA LEU A 101 -9.71 15.44 4.79
C LEU A 101 -10.51 15.01 3.55
N ASN A 102 -11.55 15.78 3.19
CA ASN A 102 -12.40 15.46 2.03
C ASN A 102 -11.71 15.73 0.70
N LEU A 103 -10.99 16.85 0.58
CA LEU A 103 -10.22 17.18 -0.60
C LEU A 103 -9.06 16.18 -0.76
N GLN A 104 -8.30 15.97 0.29
CA GLN A 104 -7.13 15.10 0.27
C GLN A 104 -7.49 13.63 0.03
N ALA A 105 -8.63 13.15 0.52
CA ALA A 105 -9.13 11.81 0.19
C ALA A 105 -9.44 11.66 -1.31
N LYS A 106 -9.99 12.69 -1.96
CA LYS A 106 -10.21 12.67 -3.41
C LYS A 106 -8.90 12.71 -4.19
N GLN A 107 -7.94 13.51 -3.75
CA GLN A 107 -6.59 13.58 -4.34
C GLN A 107 -5.87 12.24 -4.22
N ALA A 108 -5.87 11.62 -3.04
CA ALA A 108 -5.32 10.29 -2.81
C ALA A 108 -6.01 9.23 -3.70
N LEU A 109 -7.34 9.30 -3.82
CA LEU A 109 -8.09 8.43 -4.72
C LEU A 109 -7.65 8.58 -6.17
N MET A 110 -7.43 9.81 -6.65
CA MET A 110 -6.98 10.05 -8.04
C MET A 110 -5.61 9.41 -8.31
N LEU A 111 -4.64 9.57 -7.41
CA LEU A 111 -3.32 8.95 -7.53
C LEU A 111 -3.41 7.43 -7.55
N VAL A 112 -4.14 6.86 -6.59
CA VAL A 112 -4.32 5.40 -6.50
C VAL A 112 -5.07 4.85 -7.73
N LYS A 113 -6.08 5.54 -8.22
CA LYS A 113 -6.80 5.15 -9.45
C LYS A 113 -5.88 5.12 -10.66
N HIS A 114 -5.07 6.15 -10.85
CA HIS A 114 -4.14 6.21 -11.97
C HIS A 114 -3.13 5.05 -11.89
N PHE A 115 -2.55 4.82 -10.72
CA PHE A 115 -1.68 3.68 -10.46
C PHE A 115 -2.34 2.32 -10.78
N ILE A 116 -3.57 2.11 -10.31
CA ILE A 116 -4.31 0.86 -10.57
C ILE A 116 -4.64 0.72 -12.05
N HIS A 117 -5.00 1.81 -12.72
CA HIS A 117 -5.28 1.79 -14.15
C HIS A 117 -4.03 1.39 -14.96
N GLN A 118 -2.86 1.91 -14.63
CA GLN A 118 -1.63 1.55 -15.33
C GLN A 118 -1.20 0.11 -15.10
N HIS A 119 -1.31 -0.38 -13.87
CA HIS A 119 -0.72 -1.67 -13.51
C HIS A 119 -1.72 -2.82 -13.44
N PHE A 120 -3.03 -2.56 -13.31
CA PHE A 120 -4.08 -3.55 -13.04
C PHE A 120 -5.39 -3.30 -13.82
N ALA A 121 -5.33 -2.61 -14.98
CA ALA A 121 -6.53 -2.27 -15.77
C ALA A 121 -7.42 -3.47 -16.12
N ASP A 122 -6.83 -4.66 -16.27
CA ASP A 122 -7.53 -5.90 -16.60
C ASP A 122 -8.11 -6.64 -15.37
N ALA A 123 -7.86 -6.11 -14.17
CA ALA A 123 -8.38 -6.67 -12.92
C ALA A 123 -9.71 -6.02 -12.53
N GLN A 124 -10.60 -6.82 -11.94
CA GLN A 124 -11.75 -6.28 -11.23
C GLN A 124 -11.30 -5.85 -9.84
N SER A 125 -11.51 -4.59 -9.48
CA SER A 125 -11.05 -4.08 -8.19
C SER A 125 -11.92 -2.96 -7.66
N VAL A 126 -11.83 -2.74 -6.34
CA VAL A 126 -12.47 -1.65 -5.61
C VAL A 126 -11.41 -0.93 -4.79
N VAL A 127 -11.45 0.40 -4.81
CA VAL A 127 -10.58 1.29 -4.03
C VAL A 127 -11.42 2.01 -3.00
N ALA A 128 -10.95 2.09 -1.77
CA ALA A 128 -11.52 2.93 -0.71
C ALA A 128 -10.42 3.69 0.01
N ILE A 129 -10.60 4.99 0.19
CA ILE A 129 -9.74 5.86 0.97
C ILE A 129 -10.35 6.04 2.35
N GLN A 130 -9.56 5.82 3.38
CA GLN A 130 -9.94 5.87 4.78
C GLN A 130 -8.93 6.70 5.59
N ALA A 131 -9.33 7.19 6.76
CA ALA A 131 -8.47 7.88 7.73
C ALA A 131 -8.81 7.47 9.18
N ASP A 132 -9.40 6.28 9.34
CA ASP A 132 -9.90 5.76 10.60
C ASP A 132 -8.85 4.96 11.40
N GLY A 133 -7.60 4.91 10.96
CA GLY A 133 -6.50 4.33 11.72
C GLY A 133 -6.15 5.17 12.97
N GLU A 134 -5.42 4.58 13.92
CA GLU A 134 -5.05 5.19 15.21
C GLU A 134 -4.36 6.57 15.04
N GLY A 135 -3.52 6.73 14.02
CA GLY A 135 -2.84 7.99 13.68
C GLY A 135 -3.68 8.95 12.84
N GLY A 136 -4.90 8.58 12.38
CA GLY A 136 -5.77 9.40 11.54
C GLY A 136 -5.17 9.75 10.17
N LYS A 137 -4.18 8.98 9.69
CA LYS A 137 -3.54 9.19 8.39
C LYS A 137 -4.37 8.64 7.26
N LEU A 138 -4.31 9.29 6.10
CA LEU A 138 -4.94 8.75 4.90
C LEU A 138 -4.27 7.44 4.48
N HIS A 139 -5.11 6.48 4.16
CA HIS A 139 -4.68 5.21 3.57
C HIS A 139 -5.70 4.70 2.55
N ALA A 140 -5.19 4.05 1.52
CA ALA A 140 -6.00 3.42 0.51
C ALA A 140 -6.03 1.91 0.73
N HIS A 141 -7.23 1.33 0.71
CA HIS A 141 -7.44 -0.09 0.57
C HIS A 141 -7.88 -0.41 -0.86
N VAL A 142 -7.14 -1.27 -1.54
CA VAL A 142 -7.53 -1.80 -2.85
C VAL A 142 -7.80 -3.29 -2.71
N VAL A 143 -8.98 -3.72 -3.11
CA VAL A 143 -9.38 -5.13 -3.11
C VAL A 143 -9.50 -5.60 -4.56
N PHE A 144 -8.65 -6.54 -4.98
CA PHE A 144 -8.66 -7.13 -6.30
C PHE A 144 -9.34 -8.49 -6.27
N ASN A 145 -10.19 -8.74 -7.25
CA ASN A 145 -10.59 -10.11 -7.58
C ASN A 145 -9.38 -10.87 -8.14
N THR A 146 -9.12 -12.05 -7.64
CA THR A 146 -7.99 -12.84 -8.13
C THR A 146 -8.22 -13.47 -9.50
N ILE A 147 -9.45 -13.41 -10.03
CA ILE A 147 -9.84 -13.91 -11.36
C ILE A 147 -10.29 -12.73 -12.23
N LYS A 148 -9.72 -12.65 -13.43
CA LYS A 148 -10.11 -11.70 -14.47
C LYS A 148 -11.42 -12.08 -15.11
N GLN A 149 -12.02 -11.19 -15.92
CA GLN A 149 -13.26 -11.45 -16.65
C GLN A 149 -13.17 -12.68 -17.59
N ASN A 150 -11.99 -12.97 -18.12
CA ASN A 150 -11.71 -14.11 -18.98
C ASN A 150 -11.42 -15.44 -18.23
N GLY A 151 -11.64 -15.52 -16.91
CA GLY A 151 -11.41 -16.71 -16.11
C GLY A 151 -9.94 -16.99 -15.72
N ARG A 152 -8.98 -16.20 -16.25
CA ARG A 152 -7.56 -16.36 -15.91
C ARG A 152 -7.23 -15.73 -14.57
N THR A 153 -6.28 -16.32 -13.87
CA THR A 153 -5.74 -15.77 -12.62
C THR A 153 -4.90 -14.54 -12.88
N ILE A 154 -4.99 -13.53 -12.00
CA ILE A 154 -4.01 -12.45 -11.94
C ILE A 154 -2.68 -13.05 -11.46
N SER A 155 -1.59 -12.75 -12.16
CA SER A 155 -0.27 -13.20 -11.78
C SER A 155 0.12 -12.68 -10.38
N THR A 156 0.61 -13.56 -9.51
CA THR A 156 1.09 -13.19 -8.17
C THR A 156 2.30 -12.26 -8.22
N ASN A 157 3.11 -12.33 -9.30
CA ASN A 157 4.25 -11.42 -9.49
C ASN A 157 3.83 -9.94 -9.59
N ARG A 158 2.57 -9.65 -9.96
CA ARG A 158 2.06 -8.26 -9.98
C ARG A 158 1.90 -7.69 -8.58
N PHE A 159 1.85 -8.54 -7.55
CA PHE A 159 1.77 -8.16 -6.14
C PHE A 159 3.14 -8.23 -5.44
N ASN A 160 4.24 -8.27 -6.21
CA ASN A 160 5.58 -8.16 -5.62
C ASN A 160 5.75 -6.77 -5.01
N ILE A 161 5.94 -6.74 -3.69
CA ILE A 161 5.91 -5.50 -2.91
C ILE A 161 7.02 -4.51 -3.31
N HIS A 162 8.20 -5.00 -3.68
CA HIS A 162 9.31 -4.15 -4.11
C HIS A 162 8.98 -3.45 -5.45
N LYS A 163 8.43 -4.19 -6.41
CA LYS A 163 7.98 -3.61 -7.69
C LYS A 163 6.84 -2.63 -7.51
N LEU A 164 5.87 -2.97 -6.64
CA LEU A 164 4.75 -2.08 -6.34
C LEU A 164 5.22 -0.76 -5.72
N ARG A 165 6.17 -0.80 -4.79
CA ARG A 165 6.77 0.40 -4.19
C ARG A 165 7.44 1.26 -5.25
N THR A 166 8.36 0.68 -6.02
CA THR A 166 9.05 1.42 -7.10
C THR A 166 8.06 2.04 -8.07
N ASN A 167 7.06 1.28 -8.52
CA ASN A 167 6.05 1.80 -9.45
C ASN A 167 5.18 2.90 -8.82
N PHE A 168 4.86 2.78 -7.53
CA PHE A 168 4.10 3.81 -6.83
C PHE A 168 4.92 5.07 -6.57
N ASP A 169 6.21 4.95 -6.29
CA ASP A 169 7.12 6.09 -6.19
C ASP A 169 7.22 6.85 -7.53
N HIS A 170 7.24 6.14 -8.66
CA HIS A 170 7.13 6.76 -9.99
C HIS A 170 5.79 7.47 -10.18
N GLU A 171 4.68 6.83 -9.79
CA GLU A 171 3.36 7.45 -9.84
C GLU A 171 3.30 8.76 -9.04
N MET A 172 3.87 8.77 -7.85
CA MET A 172 3.94 9.95 -6.99
C MET A 172 4.81 11.04 -7.63
N THR A 173 5.98 10.66 -8.19
CA THR A 173 6.87 11.61 -8.89
C THR A 173 6.16 12.30 -10.06
N ASP A 174 5.42 11.53 -10.86
CA ASP A 174 4.86 12.00 -12.13
C ASP A 174 3.54 12.76 -11.94
N ASN A 175 2.75 12.40 -10.95
CA ASN A 175 1.36 12.84 -10.85
C ASN A 175 1.01 13.63 -9.58
N TYR A 176 1.80 13.56 -8.51
CA TYR A 176 1.45 14.16 -7.22
C TYR A 176 1.27 15.68 -7.34
N GLN A 177 2.21 16.39 -7.98
CA GLN A 177 2.11 17.84 -8.18
C GLN A 177 0.86 18.23 -8.98
N ARG A 178 0.55 17.48 -10.03
CA ARG A 178 -0.64 17.73 -10.87
C ARG A 178 -1.95 17.58 -10.10
N VAL A 179 -1.98 16.64 -9.14
CA VAL A 179 -3.19 16.30 -8.37
C VAL A 179 -3.34 17.19 -7.14
N THR A 180 -2.24 17.50 -6.45
CA THR A 180 -2.27 18.21 -5.15
C THR A 180 -1.90 19.69 -5.25
N GLY A 181 -1.20 20.10 -6.32
CA GLY A 181 -0.58 21.42 -6.43
C GLY A 181 0.76 21.57 -5.72
N HIS A 182 1.22 20.54 -5.01
CA HIS A 182 2.47 20.53 -4.24
C HIS A 182 3.50 19.59 -4.84
N ASN A 183 4.78 19.96 -4.70
CA ASN A 183 5.87 19.07 -5.11
C ASN A 183 5.97 17.86 -4.19
N TRP A 184 6.10 16.67 -4.77
CA TRP A 184 6.38 15.46 -4.01
C TRP A 184 7.90 15.29 -3.88
N THR A 185 8.35 15.09 -2.65
CA THR A 185 9.74 14.74 -2.38
C THR A 185 9.76 13.33 -1.82
N ASN A 186 10.49 12.43 -2.49
CA ASN A 186 10.61 11.06 -2.00
C ASN A 186 11.11 11.07 -0.55
N PRO A 187 10.34 10.51 0.39
CA PRO A 187 10.70 10.54 1.80
C PRO A 187 12.06 9.90 2.13
N ILE A 188 12.56 9.00 1.30
CA ILE A 188 13.91 8.42 1.42
C ILE A 188 14.97 9.49 1.19
N HIS A 189 14.86 10.31 0.14
CA HIS A 189 15.79 11.39 -0.13
C HIS A 189 15.75 12.44 1.00
N LYS A 190 14.55 12.81 1.46
CA LYS A 190 14.36 13.76 2.56
C LYS A 190 14.98 13.27 3.88
N GLN A 191 14.99 11.97 4.12
CA GLN A 191 15.66 11.37 5.29
C GLN A 191 17.18 11.41 5.13
N GLN A 192 17.70 11.18 3.94
CA GLN A 192 19.13 11.23 3.63
C GLN A 192 19.68 12.65 3.76
N GLU A 193 18.99 13.64 3.19
CA GLU A 193 19.32 15.06 3.32
C GLU A 193 19.36 15.54 4.80
N ARG A 194 18.42 15.09 5.63
CA ARG A 194 18.40 15.41 7.06
C ARG A 194 19.53 14.74 7.84
N GLN A 195 19.95 13.55 7.45
CA GLN A 195 21.06 12.83 8.06
C GLN A 195 22.39 13.47 7.68
N ASP A 196 22.56 13.85 6.42
CA ASP A 196 23.76 14.55 5.92
C ASP A 196 23.90 15.94 6.56
N ALA A 197 22.79 16.65 6.76
CA ALA A 197 22.78 17.96 7.42
C ALA A 197 23.16 17.92 8.91
N ASN A 198 22.98 16.80 9.59
CA ASN A 198 23.28 16.65 11.01
C ASN A 198 24.67 16.06 11.32
N ASN A 199 25.48 15.75 10.31
CA ASN A 199 26.82 15.12 10.47
C ASN A 199 26.85 13.90 11.41
N LEU A 200 25.72 13.21 11.53
CA LEU A 200 25.62 11.99 12.33
C LEU A 200 25.99 10.82 11.44
N THR A 201 26.94 10.01 11.90
CA THR A 201 27.21 8.69 11.31
C THR A 201 25.88 7.95 11.17
N THR A 202 25.50 7.66 9.94
CA THR A 202 24.21 7.02 9.70
C THR A 202 24.23 5.59 10.20
N ARG A 203 23.08 5.08 10.64
CA ARG A 203 22.95 3.66 11.01
C ARG A 203 23.44 2.74 9.86
N SER A 204 23.33 3.19 8.61
CA SER A 204 23.82 2.45 7.45
C SER A 204 25.35 2.47 7.32
N GLU A 205 26.02 3.58 7.67
CA GLU A 205 27.49 3.66 7.70
C GLU A 205 28.06 2.79 8.80
N TRP A 206 27.48 2.86 10.01
CA TRP A 206 27.84 1.96 11.10
C TRP A 206 27.63 0.49 10.73
N GLN A 207 26.47 0.15 10.13
CA GLN A 207 26.18 -1.21 9.65
C GLN A 207 27.14 -1.66 8.55
N ASN A 208 27.53 -0.77 7.63
CA ASN A 208 28.49 -1.08 6.58
C ASN A 208 29.90 -1.28 7.14
N SER A 209 30.31 -0.45 8.12
CA SER A 209 31.57 -0.61 8.83
C SER A 209 31.61 -1.93 9.60
N LEU A 210 30.54 -2.25 10.33
CA LEU A 210 30.40 -3.51 11.03
C LEU A 210 30.47 -4.72 10.08
N LYS A 211 29.79 -4.65 8.94
CA LYS A 211 29.86 -5.72 7.91
C LYS A 211 31.26 -5.89 7.33
N LYS A 212 32.02 -4.81 7.14
CA LYS A 212 33.39 -4.88 6.67
C LYS A 212 34.26 -5.60 7.70
N ILE A 213 34.17 -5.22 8.98
CA ILE A 213 34.90 -5.85 10.07
C ILE A 213 34.56 -7.33 10.18
N ILE A 214 33.26 -7.68 10.19
CA ILE A 214 32.82 -9.08 10.25
C ILE A 214 33.37 -9.90 9.07
N ASN A 215 33.31 -9.38 7.84
CA ASN A 215 33.80 -10.07 6.66
C ASN A 215 35.33 -10.23 6.67
N GLN A 216 36.05 -9.22 7.15
CA GLN A 216 37.49 -9.28 7.30
C GLN A 216 37.86 -10.38 8.29
N VAL A 217 37.37 -10.33 9.52
CA VAL A 217 37.65 -11.32 10.56
C VAL A 217 37.24 -12.73 10.11
N LYS A 218 36.10 -12.88 9.44
CA LYS A 218 35.65 -14.18 8.91
C LYS A 218 36.63 -14.80 7.92
N ASN A 219 37.36 -14.01 7.15
CA ASN A 219 38.33 -14.49 6.17
C ASN A 219 39.70 -14.83 6.82
N GLU A 220 39.95 -14.34 8.01
CA GLU A 220 41.23 -14.47 8.72
C GLU A 220 41.24 -15.63 9.74
N VAL A 221 40.06 -16.14 10.12
CA VAL A 221 39.92 -17.17 11.15
C VAL A 221 39.21 -18.42 10.66
N THR A 222 39.57 -19.56 11.23
CA THR A 222 38.99 -20.88 10.87
C THR A 222 38.10 -21.45 11.98
N SER A 223 38.09 -20.86 13.18
CA SER A 223 37.25 -21.31 14.30
C SER A 223 36.31 -20.21 14.79
N LEU A 224 35.14 -20.59 15.32
CA LEU A 224 34.19 -19.67 15.94
C LEU A 224 34.77 -18.96 17.17
N LYS A 225 35.65 -19.66 17.91
CA LYS A 225 36.29 -19.10 19.12
C LYS A 225 37.22 -17.95 18.74
N ASP A 226 38.06 -18.14 17.73
CA ASP A 226 38.99 -17.08 17.24
C ASP A 226 38.21 -15.93 16.61
N PHE A 227 37.11 -16.22 15.93
CA PHE A 227 36.22 -15.21 15.39
C PHE A 227 35.66 -14.28 16.47
N ILE A 228 35.15 -14.85 17.57
CA ILE A 228 34.59 -14.06 18.70
C ILE A 228 35.71 -13.25 19.38
N GLN A 229 36.88 -13.83 19.56
CA GLN A 229 38.03 -13.15 20.17
C GLN A 229 38.47 -11.95 19.31
N GLN A 230 38.71 -12.15 18.02
CA GLN A 230 39.14 -11.07 17.12
C GLN A 230 38.09 -9.98 16.92
N LEU A 231 36.79 -10.30 16.95
CA LEU A 231 35.75 -9.27 16.95
C LEU A 231 35.77 -8.43 18.22
N GLY A 232 36.04 -9.03 19.35
CA GLY A 232 36.18 -8.30 20.63
C GLY A 232 37.39 -7.37 20.67
N GLU A 233 38.46 -7.65 19.94
CA GLU A 233 39.66 -6.81 19.83
C GLU A 233 39.47 -5.63 18.85
N GLN A 234 38.45 -5.65 17.98
CA GLN A 234 38.16 -4.60 16.99
C GLN A 234 37.08 -3.61 17.45
N GLY A 235 36.40 -3.87 18.55
CA GLY A 235 35.33 -3.03 19.13
C GLY A 235 35.67 -2.48 20.47
#